data_35c61b85eb87b94e62379df7e2437354
#
_entry.id   35c61b85eb87b94e62379df7e2437354
#
_cell.length_a   1.000
_cell.length_b   1.000
_cell.length_c   1.000
_cell.angle_alpha   90.00
_cell.angle_beta   90.00
_cell.angle_gamma   90.00
#
_symmetry.space_group_name_H-M   'P 1'
#
loop_
_entity.id
_entity.type
_entity.pdbx_description
1 polymer ?
#
loop_
_entity_poly.entity_id
_entity_poly.type
_entity_poly.pdbx_seq_one_letter_code
_entity_poly.pdbx_strand_id
1 'polypeptide(L)'
;MSLGEMLRRWWLVGAIAVALIALLVYVRSDRRRVHRALDRAENLMEKAGAEDQLSAFGNTRKLVALFAPGFLVRARPYEGAITDLQQLAAVIHRYRSGATALRISDRERKLELNRELGIATLTFVADVDSDYGGSPGRASYRIRIDWVRHDGAWLIHDFELVEVLAGRSWW
;
A
#
# COMPACT_ATOMS: atom_id res chain seq x y z
N MET A 1 -51.56 12.38 -16.86
CA MET A 1 -50.46 11.57 -16.33
C MET A 1 -51.07 10.36 -15.65
N SER A 2 -50.79 9.15 -16.18
CA SER A 2 -51.40 7.93 -15.61
C SER A 2 -50.71 7.57 -14.29
N LEU A 3 -51.47 7.03 -13.33
CA LEU A 3 -50.95 6.56 -12.02
C LEU A 3 -49.77 5.62 -12.19
N GLY A 4 -49.70 4.81 -13.27
CA GLY A 4 -48.63 3.90 -13.59
C GLY A 4 -47.32 4.56 -13.95
N GLU A 5 -47.34 5.75 -14.59
CA GLU A 5 -46.12 6.49 -14.92
C GLU A 5 -45.52 7.16 -13.69
N MET A 6 -46.36 7.57 -12.75
CA MET A 6 -45.93 8.14 -11.48
C MET A 6 -45.25 7.08 -10.59
N LEU A 7 -45.89 5.91 -10.45
CA LEU A 7 -45.32 4.79 -9.71
C LEU A 7 -43.95 4.34 -10.30
N ARG A 8 -43.84 4.27 -11.64
CA ARG A 8 -42.58 3.89 -12.32
C ARG A 8 -41.47 4.89 -12.09
N ARG A 9 -41.77 6.19 -12.05
CA ARG A 9 -40.79 7.24 -11.71
C ARG A 9 -40.31 7.15 -10.27
N TRP A 10 -41.17 6.91 -9.33
CA TRP A 10 -40.84 6.76 -7.92
C TRP A 10 -39.98 5.51 -7.68
N TRP A 11 -40.26 4.42 -8.40
CA TRP A 11 -39.45 3.19 -8.33
C TRP A 11 -38.02 3.39 -8.85
N LEU A 12 -37.87 4.14 -9.95
CA LEU A 12 -36.55 4.50 -10.50
C LEU A 12 -35.74 5.38 -9.54
N VAL A 13 -36.37 6.37 -8.91
CA VAL A 13 -35.71 7.22 -7.91
C VAL A 13 -35.26 6.39 -6.69
N GLY A 14 -36.11 5.49 -6.21
CA GLY A 14 -35.74 4.55 -5.14
C GLY A 14 -34.57 3.65 -5.50
N ALA A 15 -34.58 3.06 -6.69
CA ALA A 15 -33.50 2.21 -7.17
C ALA A 15 -32.16 2.96 -7.30
N ILE A 16 -32.19 4.19 -7.80
CA ILE A 16 -31.00 5.06 -7.89
C ILE A 16 -30.48 5.42 -6.49
N ALA A 17 -31.36 5.76 -5.55
CA ALA A 17 -30.96 6.06 -4.18
C ALA A 17 -30.29 4.86 -3.49
N VAL A 18 -30.86 3.65 -3.64
CA VAL A 18 -30.26 2.41 -3.12
C VAL A 18 -28.92 2.12 -3.78
N ALA A 19 -28.79 2.29 -5.09
CA ALA A 19 -27.54 2.11 -5.81
C ALA A 19 -26.46 3.10 -5.34
N LEU A 20 -26.81 4.37 -5.10
CA LEU A 20 -25.90 5.38 -4.57
C LEU A 20 -25.45 5.05 -3.14
N ILE A 21 -26.37 4.62 -2.28
CA ILE A 21 -26.03 4.19 -0.91
C ILE A 21 -25.10 2.97 -0.94
N ALA A 22 -25.42 1.97 -1.75
CA ALA A 22 -24.57 0.79 -1.91
C ALA A 22 -23.18 1.16 -2.43
N LEU A 23 -23.09 2.09 -3.39
CA LEU A 23 -21.84 2.61 -3.91
C LEU A 23 -21.04 3.37 -2.83
N LEU A 24 -21.70 4.21 -2.02
CA LEU A 24 -21.07 4.94 -0.92
C LEU A 24 -20.52 3.98 0.16
N VAL A 25 -21.30 2.96 0.55
CA VAL A 25 -20.87 1.94 1.50
C VAL A 25 -19.68 1.14 0.93
N TYR A 26 -19.76 0.80 -0.34
CA TYR A 26 -18.70 0.09 -1.04
C TYR A 26 -17.41 0.90 -1.17
N VAL A 27 -17.49 2.19 -1.51
CA VAL A 27 -16.31 3.10 -1.61
C VAL A 27 -15.69 3.36 -0.24
N ARG A 28 -16.51 3.38 0.82
CA ARG A 28 -16.06 3.59 2.21
C ARG A 28 -15.63 2.31 2.93
N SER A 29 -15.68 1.13 2.30
CA SER A 29 -15.30 -0.11 2.98
C SER A 29 -13.81 -0.08 3.38
N ASP A 30 -13.49 -0.45 4.62
CA ASP A 30 -12.14 -0.48 5.17
C ASP A 30 -11.21 -1.36 4.35
N ARG A 31 -11.73 -2.47 3.80
CA ARG A 31 -10.97 -3.35 2.91
C ARG A 31 -10.38 -2.59 1.72
N ARG A 32 -11.17 -1.73 1.07
CA ARG A 32 -10.70 -0.90 -0.05
C ARG A 32 -9.72 0.17 0.38
N ARG A 33 -9.89 0.70 1.61
CA ARG A 33 -8.95 1.69 2.14
C ARG A 33 -7.57 1.09 2.37
N VAL A 34 -7.49 -0.12 2.92
CA VAL A 34 -6.22 -0.84 3.10
C VAL A 34 -5.56 -1.13 1.76
N HIS A 35 -6.31 -1.67 0.78
CA HIS A 35 -5.76 -1.91 -0.57
C HIS A 35 -5.24 -0.61 -1.21
N ARG A 36 -6.01 0.47 -1.15
CA ARG A 36 -5.57 1.78 -1.67
C ARG A 36 -4.35 2.35 -0.94
N ALA A 37 -4.22 2.06 0.35
CA ALA A 37 -3.03 2.48 1.10
C ALA A 37 -1.79 1.70 0.64
N LEU A 38 -1.92 0.39 0.34
CA LEU A 38 -0.85 -0.39 -0.28
C LEU A 38 -0.52 0.12 -1.68
N ASP A 39 -1.52 0.26 -2.57
CA ASP A 39 -1.31 0.77 -3.93
C ASP A 39 -0.60 2.15 -3.92
N ARG A 40 -0.95 3.00 -2.93
CA ARG A 40 -0.27 4.28 -2.73
C ARG A 40 1.19 4.11 -2.30
N ALA A 41 1.48 3.17 -1.41
CA ALA A 41 2.85 2.88 -0.98
C ALA A 41 3.70 2.36 -2.14
N GLU A 42 3.17 1.43 -2.93
CA GLU A 42 3.81 0.91 -4.15
C GLU A 42 4.11 2.03 -5.14
N ASN A 43 3.13 2.84 -5.51
CA ASN A 43 3.30 3.99 -6.41
C ASN A 43 4.35 5.00 -5.91
N LEU A 44 4.44 5.23 -4.58
CA LEU A 44 5.45 6.10 -4.00
C LEU A 44 6.85 5.48 -4.03
N MET A 45 6.96 4.16 -4.03
CA MET A 45 8.23 3.43 -4.16
C MET A 45 8.67 3.32 -5.62
N GLU A 46 7.76 3.25 -6.57
CA GLU A 46 8.08 3.12 -7.99
C GLU A 46 8.84 4.32 -8.56
N LYS A 47 9.67 4.03 -9.57
CA LYS A 47 10.49 5.03 -10.27
C LYS A 47 10.67 4.60 -11.71
N ALA A 48 10.23 5.45 -12.64
CA ALA A 48 10.29 5.14 -14.07
C ALA A 48 11.58 5.60 -14.77
N GLY A 49 12.46 6.34 -14.08
CA GLY A 49 13.68 6.93 -14.65
C GLY A 49 14.37 7.85 -13.67
N ALA A 50 15.21 8.75 -14.19
CA ALA A 50 15.89 9.74 -13.37
C ALA A 50 14.86 10.63 -12.64
N GLU A 51 15.02 10.78 -11.35
CA GLU A 51 14.17 11.60 -10.48
C GLU A 51 15.00 12.73 -9.89
N ASP A 52 14.46 13.94 -9.88
CA ASP A 52 15.11 15.07 -9.22
C ASP A 52 15.08 14.90 -7.68
N GLN A 53 16.01 15.57 -7.00
CA GLN A 53 16.18 15.41 -5.55
C GLN A 53 14.94 15.86 -4.75
N LEU A 54 14.23 16.89 -5.20
CA LEU A 54 13.03 17.40 -4.52
C LEU A 54 11.89 16.39 -4.60
N SER A 55 11.68 15.81 -5.77
CA SER A 55 10.69 14.73 -5.99
C SER A 55 11.03 13.49 -5.18
N ALA A 56 12.30 13.07 -5.16
CA ALA A 56 12.78 11.94 -4.37
C ALA A 56 12.54 12.14 -2.87
N PHE A 57 12.88 13.31 -2.36
CA PHE A 57 12.64 13.68 -0.96
C PHE A 57 11.14 13.76 -0.65
N GLY A 58 10.35 14.39 -1.53
CA GLY A 58 8.91 14.50 -1.38
C GLY A 58 8.21 13.13 -1.34
N ASN A 59 8.61 12.19 -2.21
CA ASN A 59 8.06 10.85 -2.25
C ASN A 59 8.47 10.03 -1.00
N THR A 60 9.74 10.14 -0.57
CA THR A 60 10.19 9.51 0.68
C THR A 60 9.39 10.00 1.88
N ARG A 61 9.17 11.32 2.00
CA ARG A 61 8.36 11.90 3.09
C ARG A 61 6.92 11.42 3.08
N LYS A 62 6.30 11.34 1.89
CA LYS A 62 4.93 10.82 1.74
C LYS A 62 4.84 9.34 2.12
N LEU A 63 5.85 8.54 1.77
CA LEU A 63 5.89 7.12 2.09
C LEU A 63 6.05 6.90 3.60
N VAL A 64 6.97 7.62 4.23
CA VAL A 64 7.19 7.55 5.70
C VAL A 64 5.93 7.98 6.47
N ALA A 65 5.15 8.93 5.93
CA ALA A 65 3.88 9.35 6.54
C ALA A 65 2.77 8.28 6.51
N LEU A 66 2.98 7.15 5.82
CA LEU A 66 2.07 5.99 5.87
C LEU A 66 2.30 5.10 7.09
N PHE A 67 3.36 5.34 7.88
CA PHE A 67 3.69 4.54 9.05
C PHE A 67 3.06 5.16 10.31
N ALA A 68 2.54 4.29 11.17
CA ALA A 68 1.96 4.67 12.44
C ALA A 68 3.04 5.04 13.46
N PRO A 69 2.74 5.85 14.48
CA PRO A 69 3.62 5.98 15.65
C PRO A 69 3.90 4.60 16.26
N GLY A 70 5.17 4.33 16.61
CA GLY A 70 5.59 3.05 17.18
C GLY A 70 5.64 1.89 16.19
N PHE A 71 5.76 2.20 14.90
CA PHE A 71 5.89 1.21 13.84
C PHE A 71 7.14 0.32 13.99
N LEU A 72 7.10 -0.82 13.32
CA LEU A 72 8.19 -1.78 13.26
C LEU A 72 8.41 -2.22 11.81
N VAL A 73 9.66 -2.17 11.33
CA VAL A 73 10.05 -2.72 10.02
C VAL A 73 11.10 -3.79 10.22
N ARG A 74 10.82 -4.99 9.74
CA ARG A 74 11.69 -6.18 9.86
C ARG A 74 11.93 -6.81 8.50
N ALA A 75 13.11 -7.39 8.32
CA ALA A 75 13.45 -8.15 7.12
C ALA A 75 14.20 -9.42 7.48
N ARG A 76 13.59 -10.57 7.23
CA ARG A 76 14.28 -11.87 7.44
C ARG A 76 15.24 -12.15 6.28
N PRO A 77 16.40 -12.77 6.53
CA PRO A 77 16.87 -13.39 7.79
C PRO A 77 17.62 -12.44 8.72
N TYR A 78 17.56 -11.13 8.49
CA TYR A 78 18.33 -10.16 9.28
C TYR A 78 17.76 -10.00 10.68
N GLU A 79 18.66 -10.01 11.67
CA GLU A 79 18.33 -9.64 13.04
C GLU A 79 18.36 -8.12 13.17
N GLY A 80 17.25 -7.54 13.54
CA GLY A 80 17.12 -6.10 13.74
C GLY A 80 15.79 -5.59 13.22
N ALA A 81 15.45 -4.42 13.70
CA ALA A 81 14.23 -3.73 13.32
C ALA A 81 14.47 -2.23 13.21
N ILE A 82 13.78 -1.59 12.27
CA ILE A 82 13.75 -0.15 12.14
C ILE A 82 12.48 0.33 12.86
N THR A 83 12.67 1.20 13.85
CA THR A 83 11.60 1.81 14.64
C THR A 83 11.65 3.33 14.61
N ASP A 84 12.69 3.88 14.00
CA ASP A 84 12.93 5.31 13.86
C ASP A 84 12.60 5.81 12.45
N LEU A 85 11.81 6.89 12.35
CA LEU A 85 11.36 7.46 11.07
C LEU A 85 12.51 8.03 10.23
N GLN A 86 13.56 8.56 10.85
CA GLN A 86 14.69 9.12 10.11
C GLN A 86 15.54 7.98 9.52
N GLN A 87 15.73 6.90 10.29
CA GLN A 87 16.40 5.70 9.80
C GLN A 87 15.61 5.07 8.65
N LEU A 88 14.28 4.96 8.78
CA LEU A 88 13.42 4.45 7.71
C LEU A 88 13.51 5.33 6.46
N ALA A 89 13.42 6.65 6.61
CA ALA A 89 13.55 7.59 5.50
C ALA A 89 14.90 7.46 4.80
N ALA A 90 15.99 7.31 5.56
CA ALA A 90 17.34 7.14 5.01
C ALA A 90 17.47 5.84 4.21
N VAL A 91 16.90 4.73 4.69
CA VAL A 91 16.88 3.44 3.99
C VAL A 91 16.09 3.54 2.70
N ILE A 92 14.86 4.08 2.74
CA ILE A 92 14.01 4.29 1.57
C ILE A 92 14.71 5.18 0.55
N HIS A 93 15.27 6.31 0.99
CA HIS A 93 15.96 7.24 0.13
C HIS A 93 17.16 6.59 -0.56
N ARG A 94 18.00 5.88 0.20
CA ARG A 94 19.17 5.15 -0.34
C ARG A 94 18.75 4.15 -1.41
N TYR A 95 17.68 3.39 -1.14
CA TYR A 95 17.17 2.40 -2.07
C TYR A 95 16.67 3.02 -3.36
N ARG A 96 15.84 4.05 -3.26
CA ARG A 96 15.30 4.76 -4.43
C ARG A 96 16.37 5.51 -5.22
N SER A 97 17.31 6.18 -4.55
CA SER A 97 18.37 6.94 -5.22
C SER A 97 19.39 6.04 -5.92
N GLY A 98 19.62 4.84 -5.41
CA GLY A 98 20.52 3.87 -6.05
C GLY A 98 19.93 3.26 -7.33
N ALA A 99 18.61 3.14 -7.43
CA ALA A 99 17.95 2.60 -8.61
C ALA A 99 17.74 3.68 -9.69
N THR A 100 18.01 3.35 -10.95
CA THR A 100 17.63 4.16 -12.11
C THR A 100 16.17 3.93 -12.48
N ALA A 101 15.68 2.70 -12.32
CA ALA A 101 14.27 2.35 -12.45
C ALA A 101 13.88 1.34 -11.38
N LEU A 102 12.62 1.44 -10.90
CA LEU A 102 12.05 0.56 -9.91
C LEU A 102 10.58 0.36 -10.21
N ARG A 103 10.16 -0.87 -10.46
CA ARG A 103 8.77 -1.25 -10.65
C ARG A 103 8.40 -2.30 -9.63
N ILE A 104 7.24 -2.14 -9.02
CA ILE A 104 6.70 -3.08 -8.05
C ILE A 104 5.36 -3.56 -8.57
N SER A 105 5.16 -4.86 -8.57
CA SER A 105 3.85 -5.47 -8.80
C SER A 105 3.60 -6.50 -7.73
N ASP A 106 2.36 -6.65 -7.33
CA ASP A 106 1.99 -7.58 -6.31
C ASP A 106 1.00 -8.63 -6.81
N ARG A 107 0.98 -9.78 -6.12
CA ARG A 107 0.08 -10.89 -6.36
C ARG A 107 -0.24 -11.64 -5.06
N GLU A 108 -1.25 -12.49 -5.12
CA GLU A 108 -1.64 -13.34 -3.98
C GLU A 108 -2.04 -12.53 -2.72
N ARG A 109 -2.68 -11.37 -2.90
CA ARG A 109 -3.14 -10.53 -1.78
C ARG A 109 -4.14 -11.27 -0.89
N LYS A 110 -3.80 -11.48 0.36
CA LYS A 110 -4.68 -12.03 1.39
C LYS A 110 -4.84 -11.02 2.50
N LEU A 111 -6.07 -10.50 2.67
CA LEU A 111 -6.41 -9.51 3.67
C LEU A 111 -7.31 -10.10 4.75
N GLU A 112 -6.84 -10.05 5.99
CA GLU A 112 -7.58 -10.32 7.20
C GLU A 112 -7.89 -8.98 7.90
N LEU A 113 -9.17 -8.72 8.20
CA LEU A 113 -9.63 -7.43 8.72
C LEU A 113 -10.46 -7.63 9.99
N ASN A 114 -10.02 -7.04 11.09
CA ASN A 114 -10.80 -6.88 12.31
C ASN A 114 -11.25 -5.42 12.45
N ARG A 115 -12.51 -5.15 12.12
CA ARG A 115 -13.07 -3.80 12.13
C ARG A 115 -13.26 -3.22 13.52
N GLU A 116 -13.55 -4.06 14.49
CA GLU A 116 -13.81 -3.64 15.87
C GLU A 116 -12.52 -3.10 16.50
N LEU A 117 -11.44 -3.83 16.31
CA LEU A 117 -10.12 -3.42 16.81
C LEU A 117 -9.43 -2.38 15.91
N GLY A 118 -9.94 -2.15 14.71
CA GLY A 118 -9.30 -1.25 13.74
C GLY A 118 -7.93 -1.75 13.29
N ILE A 119 -7.77 -3.07 13.13
CA ILE A 119 -6.53 -3.70 12.67
C ILE A 119 -6.79 -4.52 11.41
N ALA A 120 -5.78 -4.59 10.55
CA ALA A 120 -5.80 -5.43 9.36
C ALA A 120 -4.42 -6.03 9.11
N THR A 121 -4.37 -7.30 8.70
CA THR A 121 -3.15 -7.98 8.25
C THR A 121 -3.26 -8.26 6.76
N LEU A 122 -2.30 -7.78 5.99
CA LEU A 122 -2.20 -8.03 4.56
C LEU A 122 -0.92 -8.80 4.25
N THR A 123 -1.08 -9.98 3.65
CA THR A 123 0.03 -10.79 3.14
C THR A 123 -0.05 -10.84 1.62
N PHE A 124 1.08 -10.68 0.95
CA PHE A 124 1.16 -10.71 -0.52
C PHE A 124 2.57 -11.08 -0.98
N VAL A 125 2.71 -11.35 -2.27
CA VAL A 125 4.01 -11.51 -2.92
C VAL A 125 4.27 -10.26 -3.74
N ALA A 126 5.37 -9.56 -3.45
CA ALA A 126 5.84 -8.43 -4.23
C ALA A 126 6.90 -8.90 -5.23
N ASP A 127 6.67 -8.66 -6.51
CA ASP A 127 7.67 -8.83 -7.57
C ASP A 127 8.29 -7.45 -7.85
N VAL A 128 9.59 -7.34 -7.70
CA VAL A 128 10.34 -6.10 -7.83
C VAL A 128 11.30 -6.21 -9.01
N ASP A 129 11.05 -5.42 -10.04
CA ASP A 129 11.99 -5.21 -11.14
C ASP A 129 12.77 -3.92 -10.86
N SER A 130 14.08 -3.99 -10.82
CA SER A 130 14.97 -2.87 -10.50
C SER A 130 16.10 -2.78 -11.50
N ASP A 131 16.56 -1.55 -11.74
CA ASP A 131 17.77 -1.30 -12.50
C ASP A 131 18.73 -0.43 -11.66
N TYR A 132 19.91 -0.94 -11.41
CA TYR A 132 20.98 -0.25 -10.68
C TYR A 132 22.15 -0.01 -11.63
N GLY A 133 22.19 1.20 -12.23
CA GLY A 133 23.29 1.61 -13.10
C GLY A 133 23.42 0.78 -14.36
N GLY A 134 22.32 0.38 -14.99
CA GLY A 134 22.29 -0.44 -16.19
C GLY A 134 22.36 -1.96 -15.94
N SER A 135 22.25 -2.36 -14.67
CA SER A 135 22.20 -3.77 -14.29
C SER A 135 20.78 -4.13 -13.85
N PRO A 136 19.97 -4.70 -14.75
CA PRO A 136 18.60 -5.09 -14.40
C PRO A 136 18.60 -6.26 -13.42
N GLY A 137 17.76 -6.17 -12.42
CA GLY A 137 17.54 -7.18 -11.42
C GLY A 137 16.04 -7.46 -11.24
N ARG A 138 15.73 -8.69 -10.90
CA ARG A 138 14.38 -9.11 -10.52
C ARG A 138 14.44 -9.90 -9.23
N ALA A 139 13.51 -9.59 -8.31
CA ALA A 139 13.38 -10.32 -7.07
C ALA A 139 11.92 -10.44 -6.69
N SER A 140 11.57 -11.50 -5.95
CA SER A 140 10.22 -11.74 -5.43
C SER A 140 10.30 -11.95 -3.92
N TYR A 141 9.43 -11.26 -3.21
CA TYR A 141 9.40 -11.25 -1.75
C TYR A 141 8.02 -11.58 -1.23
N ARG A 142 7.93 -12.41 -0.20
CA ARG A 142 6.71 -12.54 0.60
C ARG A 142 6.74 -11.47 1.69
N ILE A 143 5.72 -10.62 1.67
CA ILE A 143 5.59 -9.49 2.58
C ILE A 143 4.32 -9.66 3.42
N ARG A 144 4.42 -9.30 4.69
CA ARG A 144 3.30 -9.14 5.61
C ARG A 144 3.30 -7.70 6.13
N ILE A 145 2.12 -7.08 6.10
CA ILE A 145 1.92 -5.74 6.66
C ILE A 145 0.74 -5.79 7.62
N ASP A 146 0.99 -5.38 8.87
CA ASP A 146 -0.07 -5.15 9.83
C ASP A 146 -0.39 -3.65 9.85
N TRP A 147 -1.67 -3.35 9.61
CA TRP A 147 -2.22 -2.01 9.55
C TRP A 147 -3.03 -1.70 10.79
N VAL A 148 -2.98 -0.44 11.23
CA VAL A 148 -3.83 0.08 12.30
C VAL A 148 -4.62 1.27 11.78
N ARG A 149 -5.87 1.41 12.25
CA ARG A 149 -6.70 2.57 11.96
C ARG A 149 -6.45 3.65 13.00
N HIS A 150 -5.88 4.77 12.57
CA HIS A 150 -5.61 5.93 13.39
C HIS A 150 -6.25 7.17 12.75
N ASP A 151 -7.11 7.88 13.48
CA ASP A 151 -7.86 9.06 12.99
C ASP A 151 -8.55 8.85 11.64
N GLY A 152 -9.11 7.65 11.43
CA GLY A 152 -9.82 7.28 10.20
C GLY A 152 -8.93 6.92 9.01
N ALA A 153 -7.60 7.02 9.14
CA ALA A 153 -6.63 6.55 8.16
C ALA A 153 -6.10 5.15 8.54
N TRP A 154 -5.74 4.34 7.55
CA TRP A 154 -5.03 3.10 7.74
C TRP A 154 -3.54 3.35 7.59
N LEU A 155 -2.77 3.11 8.66
CA LEU A 155 -1.34 3.30 8.73
C LEU A 155 -0.62 1.98 8.95
N ILE A 156 0.59 1.85 8.43
CA ILE A 156 1.45 0.67 8.61
C ILE A 156 1.97 0.66 10.05
N HIS A 157 1.66 -0.39 10.80
CA HIS A 157 2.17 -0.59 12.14
C HIS A 157 3.33 -1.58 12.18
N ASP A 158 3.24 -2.67 11.43
CA ASP A 158 4.33 -3.63 11.28
C ASP A 158 4.50 -3.94 9.79
N PHE A 159 5.73 -3.88 9.30
CA PHE A 159 6.12 -4.31 7.97
C PHE A 159 7.17 -5.41 8.11
N GLU A 160 6.87 -6.58 7.61
CA GLU A 160 7.77 -7.72 7.67
C GLU A 160 8.02 -8.28 6.26
N LEU A 161 9.28 -8.26 5.83
CA LEU A 161 9.74 -9.10 4.74
C LEU A 161 9.93 -10.50 5.31
N VAL A 162 9.01 -11.41 5.01
CA VAL A 162 8.94 -12.74 5.59
C VAL A 162 9.93 -13.69 4.93
N GLU A 163 10.05 -13.60 3.60
CA GLU A 163 10.83 -14.56 2.80
C GLU A 163 11.26 -13.95 1.47
N VAL A 164 12.46 -14.29 1.02
CA VAL A 164 12.93 -14.03 -0.35
C VAL A 164 12.63 -15.26 -1.19
N LEU A 165 11.68 -15.14 -2.12
CA LEU A 165 11.22 -16.26 -2.95
C LEU A 165 12.09 -16.48 -4.18
N ALA A 166 12.61 -15.40 -4.77
CA ALA A 166 13.48 -15.43 -5.94
C ALA A 166 14.35 -14.17 -6.01
N GLY A 167 15.48 -14.26 -6.69
CA GLY A 167 16.42 -13.16 -6.87
C GLY A 167 17.49 -13.09 -5.78
N ARG A 168 18.37 -12.09 -5.88
CA ARG A 168 19.37 -11.82 -4.83
C ARG A 168 18.75 -10.90 -3.79
N SER A 169 18.97 -11.24 -2.53
CA SER A 169 18.79 -10.27 -1.45
C SER A 169 19.82 -9.14 -1.65
N TRP A 170 19.36 -7.91 -1.76
CA TRP A 170 20.18 -6.73 -1.99
C TRP A 170 20.43 -5.91 -0.70
N TRP A 171 20.38 -6.61 0.41
CA TRP A 171 20.76 -6.11 1.74
C TRP A 171 22.26 -6.34 1.98
#